data_0e86aa9f03f1ca0274bbbb9df6621b0f
#
_entry.id   0e86aa9f03f1ca0274bbbb9df6621b0f
#
_cell.length_a   1.000
_cell.length_b   1.000
_cell.length_c   1.000
_cell.angle_alpha   90.00
_cell.angle_beta   90.00
_cell.angle_gamma   90.00
#
_symmetry.space_group_name_H-M   'P 1'
#
loop_
_entity.id
_entity.type
_entity.pdbx_description
1 polymer ?
#
loop_
_entity_poly.entity_id
_entity_poly.type
_entity_poly.pdbx_seq_one_letter_code
_entity_poly.pdbx_strand_id
1 'polypeptide(L)'
;MLTKGFVLTAQCYTITNNLFLDKCYIITTLNNMLTNAKLVFNKNINEKHTEAAIKHAEYLCLQKQQKFTSLRRTVFEILWEDYQPLGAYEIKQRLSMRLGKKIDPPTVYRAIEFFVDLGLANKIESLNAYIGCPFPSSQRSYIFLICENCKNVAEVSTGSLDNSLALIMEKLKFKLRKQHIEVRGICSKCSP
;
A
#
# COMPACT_ATOMS: atom_id res chain seq x y z
N MET A 1 22.63 -39.83 6.38
CA MET A 1 22.36 -39.64 4.92
C MET A 1 21.82 -38.27 4.71
N LEU A 2 22.52 -37.50 3.91
CA LEU A 2 22.45 -36.07 3.75
C LEU A 2 21.24 -35.65 2.89
N THR A 3 20.40 -34.74 3.38
CA THR A 3 19.44 -34.01 2.58
C THR A 3 20.03 -32.63 2.17
N LYS A 4 20.31 -32.51 0.89
CA LYS A 4 20.85 -31.31 0.26
C LYS A 4 19.78 -30.21 0.21
N GLY A 5 20.09 -29.08 0.86
CA GLY A 5 19.35 -27.84 0.68
C GLY A 5 19.59 -27.23 -0.71
N PHE A 6 18.52 -26.91 -1.39
CA PHE A 6 18.57 -26.16 -2.65
C PHE A 6 18.71 -24.66 -2.31
N VAL A 7 19.91 -24.16 -2.49
CA VAL A 7 20.18 -22.71 -2.49
C VAL A 7 19.92 -22.21 -3.90
N LEU A 8 18.86 -21.47 -4.10
CA LEU A 8 18.61 -20.70 -5.32
C LEU A 8 19.50 -19.45 -5.30
N THR A 9 20.66 -19.56 -5.95
CA THR A 9 21.51 -18.42 -6.28
C THR A 9 20.86 -17.65 -7.42
N ALA A 10 20.32 -16.46 -7.11
CA ALA A 10 19.91 -15.50 -8.11
C ALA A 10 21.18 -14.94 -8.81
N GLN A 11 21.45 -15.41 -10.03
CA GLN A 11 22.44 -14.80 -10.91
C GLN A 11 21.95 -13.44 -11.39
N CYS A 12 22.46 -12.37 -10.79
CA CYS A 12 22.36 -11.02 -11.34
C CYS A 12 23.16 -10.94 -12.62
N TYR A 13 22.48 -10.87 -13.77
CA TYR A 13 23.12 -10.45 -15.01
C TYR A 13 23.44 -8.95 -14.91
N THR A 14 24.73 -8.64 -14.96
CA THR A 14 25.26 -7.29 -15.06
C THR A 14 24.89 -6.69 -16.40
N ILE A 15 23.91 -5.78 -16.41
CA ILE A 15 23.72 -4.83 -17.50
C ILE A 15 23.79 -3.44 -16.90
N THR A 16 24.81 -2.72 -17.36
CA THR A 16 25.17 -1.36 -17.00
C THR A 16 24.05 -0.37 -17.30
N ASN A 17 23.31 0.05 -16.28
CA ASN A 17 22.60 1.33 -16.21
C ASN A 17 22.14 1.56 -14.76
N ASN A 18 22.54 2.66 -14.15
CA ASN A 18 22.27 3.08 -12.78
C ASN A 18 20.78 3.08 -12.36
N LEU A 19 19.85 3.04 -13.32
CA LEU A 19 18.39 2.94 -13.08
C LEU A 19 17.93 1.55 -12.61
N PHE A 20 18.72 0.50 -12.78
CA PHE A 20 18.30 -0.87 -12.43
C PHE A 20 18.64 -1.25 -10.98
N LEU A 21 19.67 -0.63 -10.40
CA LEU A 21 20.05 -0.85 -8.99
C LEU A 21 19.00 -0.27 -8.03
N ASP A 22 18.40 0.86 -8.38
CA ASP A 22 17.30 1.46 -7.58
C ASP A 22 16.04 0.60 -7.61
N LYS A 23 15.71 -0.04 -8.73
CA LYS A 23 14.58 -0.97 -8.83
C LYS A 23 14.77 -2.20 -7.94
N CYS A 24 15.96 -2.79 -7.95
CA CYS A 24 16.27 -3.99 -7.15
C CYS A 24 16.28 -3.66 -5.65
N TYR A 25 16.78 -2.50 -5.26
CA TYR A 25 16.81 -2.05 -3.87
C TYR A 25 15.40 -1.76 -3.34
N ILE A 26 14.55 -1.08 -4.13
CA ILE A 26 13.15 -0.81 -3.76
C ILE A 26 12.36 -2.11 -3.65
N ILE A 27 12.50 -3.04 -4.59
CA ILE A 27 11.80 -4.33 -4.57
C ILE A 27 12.29 -5.22 -3.42
N THR A 28 13.60 -5.25 -3.12
CA THR A 28 14.14 -6.04 -1.99
C THR A 28 13.76 -5.43 -0.66
N THR A 29 13.74 -4.12 -0.51
CA THR A 29 13.32 -3.45 0.73
C THR A 29 11.82 -3.67 0.98
N LEU A 30 10.99 -3.58 -0.06
CA LEU A 30 9.55 -3.86 0.00
C LEU A 30 9.26 -5.36 0.25
N ASN A 31 10.02 -6.29 -0.36
CA ASN A 31 9.86 -7.72 -0.12
C ASN A 31 10.30 -8.14 1.30
N ASN A 32 11.32 -7.52 1.88
CA ASN A 32 11.69 -7.74 3.28
C ASN A 32 10.64 -7.23 4.28
N MET A 33 9.79 -6.28 3.90
CA MET A 33 8.62 -5.87 4.70
C MET A 33 7.53 -6.96 4.72
N LEU A 34 7.44 -7.82 3.69
CA LEU A 34 6.42 -8.88 3.56
C LEU A 34 6.74 -10.16 4.33
N THR A 35 8.01 -10.48 4.55
CA THR A 35 8.42 -11.76 5.16
C THR A 35 8.23 -11.79 6.67
N ASN A 36 7.93 -10.67 7.31
CA ASN A 36 7.66 -10.58 8.73
C ASN A 36 6.18 -10.28 9.01
N ALA A 37 5.37 -11.31 9.20
CA ALA A 37 3.98 -11.21 9.67
C ALA A 37 3.83 -10.39 10.99
N LYS A 38 4.93 -10.06 11.68
CA LYS A 38 4.99 -9.16 12.83
C LYS A 38 4.80 -7.67 12.47
N LEU A 39 4.97 -7.29 11.20
CA LEU A 39 4.83 -5.89 10.75
C LEU A 39 3.38 -5.47 10.50
N VAL A 40 2.48 -6.44 10.46
CA VAL A 40 1.09 -6.29 10.03
C VAL A 40 0.28 -5.29 10.86
N PHE A 41 0.62 -5.11 12.17
CA PHE A 41 0.00 -4.13 13.06
C PHE A 41 1.04 -3.24 13.77
N ASN A 42 2.21 -3.05 13.17
CA ASN A 42 3.28 -2.31 13.83
C ASN A 42 3.38 -0.88 13.26
N LYS A 43 3.26 0.12 14.14
CA LYS A 43 3.36 1.56 13.83
C LYS A 43 4.77 2.02 13.41
N ASN A 44 5.75 1.12 13.33
CA ASN A 44 7.14 1.49 13.03
C ASN A 44 7.40 1.59 11.53
N ILE A 45 6.58 2.36 10.82
CA ILE A 45 7.02 2.93 9.55
C ILE A 45 7.96 4.07 9.90
N ASN A 46 9.24 3.86 9.67
CA ASN A 46 10.23 4.90 9.88
C ASN A 46 10.30 5.80 8.62
N GLU A 47 10.94 6.96 8.77
CA GLU A 47 11.12 7.96 7.70
C GLU A 47 11.68 7.35 6.41
N LYS A 48 12.54 6.32 6.50
CA LYS A 48 13.10 5.63 5.33
C LYS A 48 12.05 4.94 4.46
N HIS A 49 10.99 4.39 5.07
CA HIS A 49 9.90 3.76 4.31
C HIS A 49 9.05 4.80 3.59
N THR A 50 8.77 5.91 4.24
CA THR A 50 8.04 7.03 3.64
C THR A 50 8.82 7.63 2.47
N GLU A 51 10.13 7.81 2.62
CA GLU A 51 10.97 8.32 1.54
C GLU A 51 11.03 7.35 0.34
N ALA A 52 11.15 6.06 0.59
CA ALA A 52 11.10 5.04 -0.46
C ALA A 52 9.76 5.04 -1.20
N ALA A 53 8.64 5.19 -0.47
CA ALA A 53 7.30 5.28 -1.04
C ALA A 53 7.14 6.55 -1.91
N ILE A 54 7.68 7.69 -1.47
CA ILE A 54 7.66 8.94 -2.23
C ILE A 54 8.43 8.78 -3.54
N LYS A 55 9.66 8.25 -3.50
CA LYS A 55 10.47 8.00 -4.71
C LYS A 55 9.76 7.08 -5.69
N HIS A 56 9.08 6.06 -5.18
CA HIS A 56 8.28 5.16 -6.01
C HIS A 56 7.08 5.88 -6.63
N ALA A 57 6.37 6.72 -5.87
CA ALA A 57 5.25 7.52 -6.37
C ALA A 57 5.70 8.50 -7.47
N GLU A 58 6.85 9.16 -7.30
CA GLU A 58 7.45 10.03 -8.31
C GLU A 58 7.75 9.26 -9.59
N TYR A 59 8.38 8.08 -9.46
CA TYR A 59 8.68 7.22 -10.59
C TYR A 59 7.42 6.80 -11.35
N LEU A 60 6.37 6.33 -10.65
CA LEU A 60 5.10 5.95 -11.29
C LEU A 60 4.40 7.12 -11.96
N CYS A 61 4.43 8.30 -11.36
CA CYS A 61 3.88 9.52 -11.97
C CYS A 61 4.62 9.85 -13.27
N LEU A 62 5.95 9.74 -13.27
CA LEU A 62 6.74 9.97 -14.47
C LEU A 62 6.40 8.96 -15.58
N GLN A 63 6.32 7.67 -15.26
CA GLN A 63 5.96 6.62 -16.21
C GLN A 63 4.57 6.82 -16.82
N LYS A 64 3.63 7.33 -16.05
CA LYS A 64 2.25 7.60 -16.48
C LYS A 64 2.03 9.03 -16.99
N GLN A 65 3.09 9.80 -17.19
CA GLN A 65 3.05 11.20 -17.63
C GLN A 65 2.14 12.08 -16.76
N GLN A 66 2.09 11.78 -15.45
CA GLN A 66 1.28 12.51 -14.48
C GLN A 66 2.16 13.45 -13.65
N LYS A 67 1.61 14.61 -13.25
CA LYS A 67 2.34 15.57 -12.42
C LYS A 67 2.24 15.19 -10.93
N PHE A 68 3.38 14.97 -10.29
CA PHE A 68 3.49 14.83 -8.83
C PHE A 68 3.71 16.22 -8.21
N THR A 69 2.61 16.98 -8.03
CA THR A 69 2.66 18.36 -7.52
C THR A 69 3.01 18.42 -6.03
N SER A 70 3.44 19.57 -5.53
CA SER A 70 3.73 19.80 -4.10
C SER A 70 2.53 19.44 -3.20
N LEU A 71 1.32 19.81 -3.61
CA LEU A 71 0.10 19.47 -2.87
C LEU A 71 -0.11 17.95 -2.82
N ARG A 72 0.05 17.25 -3.94
CA ARG A 72 -0.04 15.79 -3.98
C ARG A 72 1.03 15.14 -3.10
N ARG A 73 2.28 15.63 -3.16
CA ARG A 73 3.35 15.17 -2.27
C ARG A 73 2.93 15.27 -0.81
N THR A 74 2.45 16.42 -0.36
CA THR A 74 2.03 16.62 1.04
C THR A 74 0.87 15.69 1.43
N VAL A 75 -0.12 15.48 0.54
CA VAL A 75 -1.20 14.51 0.80
C VAL A 75 -0.65 13.09 0.92
N PHE A 76 0.30 12.71 0.07
CA PHE A 76 0.93 11.39 0.12
C PHE A 76 1.73 11.19 1.40
N GLU A 77 2.52 12.16 1.82
CA GLU A 77 3.24 12.15 3.09
C GLU A 77 2.29 11.96 4.29
N ILE A 78 1.13 12.66 4.29
CA ILE A 78 0.11 12.51 5.34
C ILE A 78 -0.43 11.07 5.39
N LEU A 79 -0.68 10.44 4.25
CA LEU A 79 -1.17 9.05 4.18
C LEU A 79 -0.15 8.04 4.72
N TRP A 80 1.14 8.38 4.71
CA TRP A 80 2.24 7.52 5.15
C TRP A 80 2.74 7.80 6.57
N GLU A 81 2.38 8.94 7.16
CA GLU A 81 2.94 9.41 8.43
C GLU A 81 2.72 8.42 9.58
N ASP A 82 1.47 8.02 9.81
CA ASP A 82 1.10 7.12 10.90
C ASP A 82 0.78 5.70 10.42
N TYR A 83 0.75 5.49 9.10
CA TYR A 83 0.26 4.28 8.47
C TYR A 83 -1.07 3.78 9.09
N GLN A 84 -1.98 4.71 9.29
CA GLN A 84 -3.33 4.46 9.77
C GLN A 84 -4.35 4.94 8.75
N PRO A 85 -5.52 4.30 8.68
CA PRO A 85 -6.60 4.79 7.84
C PRO A 85 -7.01 6.19 8.27
N LEU A 86 -6.99 7.14 7.35
CA LEU A 86 -7.36 8.54 7.57
C LEU A 86 -8.62 8.87 6.77
N GLY A 87 -9.61 9.45 7.42
CA GLY A 87 -10.77 10.01 6.73
C GLY A 87 -10.38 11.24 5.88
N ALA A 88 -11.10 11.48 4.78
CA ALA A 88 -10.82 12.63 3.92
C ALA A 88 -10.84 13.98 4.66
N TYR A 89 -11.69 14.11 5.67
CA TYR A 89 -11.75 15.30 6.50
C TYR A 89 -10.48 15.49 7.33
N GLU A 90 -9.95 14.43 7.91
CA GLU A 90 -8.71 14.45 8.67
C GLU A 90 -7.51 14.79 7.78
N ILE A 91 -7.44 14.17 6.59
CA ILE A 91 -6.42 14.50 5.59
C ILE A 91 -6.49 15.99 5.23
N LYS A 92 -7.69 16.53 5.00
CA LYS A 92 -7.91 17.95 4.74
C LYS A 92 -7.38 18.83 5.86
N GLN A 93 -7.68 18.48 7.11
CA GLN A 93 -7.28 19.24 8.29
C GLN A 93 -5.74 19.28 8.42
N ARG A 94 -5.08 18.10 8.34
CA ARG A 94 -3.61 17.99 8.37
C ARG A 94 -2.96 18.75 7.21
N LEU A 95 -3.52 18.65 6.00
CA LEU A 95 -3.05 19.37 4.82
C LEU A 95 -3.16 20.88 4.99
N SER A 96 -4.29 21.38 5.51
CA SER A 96 -4.50 22.80 5.76
C SER A 96 -3.52 23.36 6.78
N MET A 97 -3.24 22.60 7.86
CA MET A 97 -2.24 22.98 8.87
C MET A 97 -0.83 23.04 8.28
N ARG A 98 -0.43 22.04 7.48
CA ARG A 98 0.93 22.01 6.87
C ARG A 98 1.16 23.12 5.86
N LEU A 99 0.14 23.47 5.09
CA LEU A 99 0.24 24.50 4.05
C LEU A 99 -0.10 25.91 4.55
N GLY A 100 -0.52 26.06 5.82
CA GLY A 100 -0.88 27.34 6.41
C GLY A 100 -2.06 28.04 5.72
N LYS A 101 -2.93 27.30 5.02
CA LYS A 101 -4.07 27.84 4.28
C LYS A 101 -5.26 26.87 4.27
N LYS A 102 -6.45 27.45 4.13
CA LYS A 102 -7.69 26.67 3.97
C LYS A 102 -7.66 25.94 2.63
N ILE A 103 -7.92 24.64 2.65
CA ILE A 103 -8.03 23.78 1.47
C ILE A 103 -9.48 23.37 1.27
N ASP A 104 -9.96 23.47 0.05
CA ASP A 104 -11.32 23.06 -0.29
C ASP A 104 -11.44 21.55 -0.39
N PRO A 105 -12.54 20.95 0.09
CA PRO A 105 -12.75 19.50 0.06
C PRO A 105 -12.53 18.86 -1.33
N PRO A 106 -13.03 19.41 -2.46
CA PRO A 106 -12.79 18.81 -3.76
C PRO A 106 -11.31 18.67 -4.13
N THR A 107 -10.46 19.59 -3.67
CA THR A 107 -9.01 19.52 -3.90
C THR A 107 -8.39 18.32 -3.21
N VAL A 108 -8.83 18.02 -1.99
CA VAL A 108 -8.35 16.88 -1.21
C VAL A 108 -8.81 15.57 -1.86
N TYR A 109 -10.10 15.46 -2.21
CA TYR A 109 -10.65 14.28 -2.86
C TYR A 109 -9.94 13.97 -4.19
N ARG A 110 -9.72 14.98 -5.04
CA ARG A 110 -8.97 14.80 -6.30
C ARG A 110 -7.53 14.32 -6.09
N ALA A 111 -6.88 14.75 -5.00
CA ALA A 111 -5.54 14.28 -4.68
C ALA A 111 -5.54 12.84 -4.16
N ILE A 112 -6.52 12.48 -3.33
CA ILE A 112 -6.68 11.11 -2.81
C ILE A 112 -7.03 10.15 -3.95
N GLU A 113 -8.06 10.47 -4.75
CA GLU A 113 -8.48 9.67 -5.90
C GLU A 113 -7.34 9.42 -6.87
N PHE A 114 -6.54 10.46 -7.14
CA PHE A 114 -5.34 10.32 -7.95
C PHE A 114 -4.39 9.21 -7.44
N PHE A 115 -4.19 9.09 -6.12
CA PHE A 115 -3.35 8.03 -5.56
C PHE A 115 -4.04 6.67 -5.57
N VAL A 116 -5.34 6.63 -5.37
CA VAL A 116 -6.12 5.38 -5.47
C VAL A 116 -6.07 4.84 -6.90
N ASP A 117 -6.25 5.70 -7.91
CA ASP A 117 -6.19 5.33 -9.34
C ASP A 117 -4.79 4.84 -9.76
N LEU A 118 -3.75 5.38 -9.14
CA LEU A 118 -2.38 4.92 -9.35
C LEU A 118 -2.02 3.64 -8.56
N GLY A 119 -2.91 3.17 -7.67
CA GLY A 119 -2.62 2.06 -6.76
C GLY A 119 -1.62 2.42 -5.66
N LEU A 120 -1.42 3.71 -5.39
CA LEU A 120 -0.51 4.24 -4.35
C LEU A 120 -1.21 4.44 -3.00
N ALA A 121 -2.54 4.39 -2.98
CA ALA A 121 -3.36 4.41 -1.80
C ALA A 121 -4.54 3.45 -1.96
N ASN A 122 -5.03 2.93 -0.84
CA ASN A 122 -6.21 2.10 -0.78
C ASN A 122 -7.32 2.81 0.01
N LYS A 123 -8.56 2.65 -0.44
CA LYS A 123 -9.74 3.04 0.32
C LYS A 123 -10.19 1.87 1.17
N ILE A 124 -10.41 2.08 2.45
CA ILE A 124 -11.03 1.13 3.37
C ILE A 124 -12.51 1.52 3.45
N GLU A 125 -13.33 0.75 2.76
CA GLU A 125 -14.76 1.10 2.57
C GLU A 125 -15.52 1.11 3.89
N SER A 126 -15.30 0.09 4.76
CA SER A 126 -15.98 -0.01 6.04
C SER A 126 -15.65 1.11 7.05
N LEU A 127 -14.51 1.80 6.86
CA LEU A 127 -14.08 2.94 7.67
C LEU A 127 -14.30 4.28 6.96
N ASN A 128 -14.67 4.26 5.69
CA ASN A 128 -14.66 5.45 4.82
C ASN A 128 -13.36 6.26 4.94
N ALA A 129 -12.24 5.56 4.91
CA ALA A 129 -10.91 6.10 5.15
C ALA A 129 -9.92 5.63 4.08
N TYR A 130 -8.75 6.24 4.05
CA TYR A 130 -7.69 5.98 3.07
C TYR A 130 -6.38 5.67 3.78
N ILE A 131 -5.59 4.78 3.18
CA ILE A 131 -4.27 4.39 3.68
C ILE A 131 -3.28 4.32 2.52
N GLY A 132 -2.02 4.64 2.75
CA GLY A 132 -0.96 4.43 1.75
C GLY A 132 -0.81 2.96 1.39
N CYS A 133 -0.59 2.65 0.11
CA CYS A 133 -0.35 1.28 -0.35
C CYS A 133 1.15 1.00 -0.38
N PRO A 134 1.66 0.09 0.45
CA PRO A 134 3.09 -0.25 0.47
C PRO A 134 3.53 -1.05 -0.75
N PHE A 135 2.57 -1.64 -1.48
CA PHE A 135 2.84 -2.53 -2.60
C PHE A 135 2.04 -2.16 -3.84
N PRO A 136 2.38 -1.06 -4.52
CA PRO A 136 1.66 -0.60 -5.70
C PRO A 136 1.94 -1.48 -6.93
N SER A 137 1.76 -2.79 -6.82
CA SER A 137 1.83 -3.70 -7.95
C SER A 137 0.42 -4.12 -8.34
N SER A 138 0.04 -3.84 -9.56
CA SER A 138 -1.29 -3.98 -10.15
C SER A 138 -1.85 -5.41 -10.23
N GLN A 139 -1.16 -6.42 -9.71
CA GLN A 139 -1.52 -7.84 -9.91
C GLN A 139 -1.76 -8.63 -8.62
N ARG A 140 -1.69 -8.00 -7.45
CA ARG A 140 -1.92 -8.71 -6.19
C ARG A 140 -3.22 -8.25 -5.57
N SER A 141 -4.05 -9.22 -5.25
CA SER A 141 -5.22 -8.99 -4.41
C SER A 141 -4.80 -9.00 -2.95
N TYR A 142 -5.40 -8.13 -2.16
CA TYR A 142 -5.12 -7.99 -0.73
C TYR A 142 -6.40 -8.13 0.08
N ILE A 143 -6.22 -8.60 1.30
CA ILE A 143 -7.23 -8.59 2.35
C ILE A 143 -6.83 -7.52 3.35
N PHE A 144 -7.76 -6.67 3.72
CA PHE A 144 -7.58 -5.72 4.82
C PHE A 144 -8.13 -6.34 6.11
N LEU A 145 -7.24 -6.60 7.07
CA LEU A 145 -7.63 -7.02 8.42
C LEU A 145 -7.79 -5.76 9.27
N ILE A 146 -9.00 -5.50 9.75
CA ILE A 146 -9.36 -4.26 10.44
C ILE A 146 -9.65 -4.58 11.91
N CYS A 147 -8.89 -3.98 12.82
CA CYS A 147 -9.16 -4.10 14.24
C CYS A 147 -10.35 -3.22 14.65
N GLU A 148 -11.39 -3.82 15.27
CA GLU A 148 -12.58 -3.09 15.70
C GLU A 148 -12.30 -2.15 16.87
N ASN A 149 -11.28 -2.45 17.72
CA ASN A 149 -10.93 -1.63 18.87
C ASN A 149 -10.03 -0.43 18.47
N CYS A 150 -8.84 -0.70 17.91
CA CYS A 150 -7.87 0.37 17.63
C CYS A 150 -7.95 0.94 16.23
N LYS A 151 -8.83 0.40 15.37
CA LYS A 151 -9.01 0.79 13.95
C LYS A 151 -7.75 0.64 13.08
N ASN A 152 -6.70 0.02 13.60
CA ASN A 152 -5.52 -0.30 12.79
C ASN A 152 -5.90 -1.31 11.71
N VAL A 153 -5.27 -1.14 10.55
CA VAL A 153 -5.46 -2.00 9.38
C VAL A 153 -4.15 -2.68 9.05
N ALA A 154 -4.28 -3.95 8.68
CA ALA A 154 -3.19 -4.74 8.14
C ALA A 154 -3.54 -5.20 6.73
N GLU A 155 -2.59 -5.07 5.82
CA GLU A 155 -2.72 -5.53 4.44
C GLU A 155 -2.02 -6.88 4.29
N VAL A 156 -2.77 -7.90 3.86
CA VAL A 156 -2.28 -9.27 3.71
C VAL A 156 -2.56 -9.76 2.30
N SER A 157 -1.59 -10.43 1.69
CA SER A 157 -1.79 -11.05 0.37
C SER A 157 -2.82 -12.18 0.44
N THR A 158 -3.72 -12.23 -0.53
CA THR A 158 -4.78 -13.24 -0.62
C THR A 158 -4.28 -14.66 -0.88
N GLY A 159 -3.11 -14.81 -1.52
CA GLY A 159 -2.47 -16.11 -1.75
C GLY A 159 -3.42 -17.17 -2.31
N SER A 160 -3.68 -18.23 -1.52
CA SER A 160 -4.54 -19.35 -1.91
C SER A 160 -6.03 -18.97 -2.06
N LEU A 161 -6.49 -17.89 -1.44
CA LEU A 161 -7.88 -17.43 -1.54
C LEU A 161 -8.22 -16.97 -2.97
N ASP A 162 -7.27 -16.38 -3.69
CA ASP A 162 -7.47 -15.98 -5.08
C ASP A 162 -7.79 -17.16 -5.97
N ASN A 163 -7.13 -18.30 -5.77
CA ASN A 163 -7.38 -19.51 -6.52
C ASN A 163 -8.81 -20.04 -6.27
N SER A 164 -9.24 -20.02 -5.01
CA SER A 164 -10.60 -20.47 -4.64
C SER A 164 -11.67 -19.55 -5.23
N LEU A 165 -11.45 -18.24 -5.17
CA LEU A 165 -12.36 -17.27 -5.78
C LEU A 165 -12.41 -17.40 -7.31
N ALA A 166 -11.26 -17.61 -7.96
CA ALA A 166 -11.19 -17.80 -9.40
C ALA A 166 -12.01 -19.00 -9.86
N LEU A 167 -11.93 -20.16 -9.15
CA LEU A 167 -12.72 -21.34 -9.43
C LEU A 167 -14.24 -21.09 -9.28
N ILE A 168 -14.64 -20.33 -8.26
CA ILE A 168 -16.06 -19.97 -8.07
C ILE A 168 -16.55 -19.07 -9.20
N MET A 169 -15.76 -18.08 -9.56
CA MET A 169 -16.09 -17.13 -10.62
C MET A 169 -16.20 -17.83 -11.99
N GLU A 170 -15.30 -18.76 -12.28
CA GLU A 170 -15.34 -19.56 -13.51
C GLU A 170 -16.63 -20.38 -13.59
N LYS A 171 -16.98 -21.10 -12.52
CA LYS A 171 -18.23 -21.90 -12.45
C LYS A 171 -19.49 -21.04 -12.65
N LEU A 172 -19.46 -19.81 -12.11
CA LEU A 172 -20.59 -18.88 -12.20
C LEU A 172 -20.54 -18.02 -13.46
N LYS A 173 -19.53 -18.16 -14.33
CA LYS A 173 -19.25 -17.28 -15.47
C LYS A 173 -19.22 -15.80 -15.08
N PHE A 174 -18.72 -15.50 -13.87
CA PHE A 174 -18.67 -14.16 -13.30
C PHE A 174 -17.38 -13.45 -13.72
N LYS A 175 -17.50 -12.26 -14.32
CA LYS A 175 -16.35 -11.43 -14.71
C LYS A 175 -15.99 -10.46 -13.58
N LEU A 176 -14.92 -10.74 -12.86
CA LEU A 176 -14.38 -9.83 -11.85
C LEU A 176 -13.88 -8.53 -12.48
N ARG A 177 -14.29 -7.40 -11.93
CA ARG A 177 -13.76 -6.08 -12.30
C ARG A 177 -12.87 -5.48 -11.21
N LYS A 178 -13.25 -5.64 -9.95
CA LYS A 178 -12.52 -5.14 -8.79
C LYS A 178 -12.78 -6.07 -7.62
N GLN A 179 -11.74 -6.38 -6.86
CA GLN A 179 -11.83 -7.19 -5.64
C GLN A 179 -11.50 -6.32 -4.43
N HIS A 180 -12.38 -6.35 -3.45
CA HIS A 180 -12.18 -5.72 -2.15
C HIS A 180 -12.58 -6.73 -1.08
N ILE A 181 -11.63 -7.10 -0.21
CA ILE A 181 -11.91 -8.01 0.91
C ILE A 181 -11.48 -7.31 2.19
N GLU A 182 -12.44 -7.08 3.06
CA GLU A 182 -12.22 -6.51 4.38
C GLU A 182 -12.70 -7.51 5.44
N VAL A 183 -11.84 -7.83 6.39
CA VAL A 183 -12.13 -8.74 7.51
C VAL A 183 -11.99 -7.94 8.79
N ARG A 184 -13.03 -7.94 9.62
CA ARG A 184 -13.07 -7.22 10.89
C ARG A 184 -12.86 -8.18 12.05
N GLY A 185 -12.12 -7.76 13.06
CA GLY A 185 -11.81 -8.58 14.22
C GLY A 185 -11.01 -7.79 15.26
N ILE A 186 -10.36 -8.49 16.18
CA ILE A 186 -9.55 -7.89 17.25
C ILE A 186 -8.08 -8.27 17.04
N CYS A 187 -7.19 -7.29 16.97
CA CYS A 187 -5.77 -7.54 16.82
C CYS A 187 -5.14 -8.06 18.11
N SER A 188 -3.95 -8.67 18.01
CA SER A 188 -3.23 -9.24 19.15
C SER A 188 -2.87 -8.23 20.26
N LYS A 189 -2.80 -6.92 19.92
CA LYS A 189 -2.59 -5.86 20.92
C LYS A 189 -3.85 -5.47 21.68
N CYS A 190 -5.02 -5.73 21.12
CA CYS A 190 -6.31 -5.40 21.69
C CYS A 190 -7.04 -6.65 22.24
N SER A 191 -6.59 -7.83 21.88
CA SER A 191 -7.06 -9.08 22.49
C SER A 191 -6.55 -9.17 23.92
N PRO A 192 -7.41 -9.57 24.89
CA PRO A 192 -7.01 -9.75 26.29
C PRO A 192 -5.98 -10.88 26.45
#